data_4ebdd65c330b92b9b267f90f70a6af3c
#
_entry.id   4ebdd65c330b92b9b267f90f70a6af3c
#
_cell.length_a   1.000
_cell.length_b   1.000
_cell.length_c   1.000
_cell.angle_alpha   90.00
_cell.angle_beta   90.00
_cell.angle_gamma   90.00
#
_symmetry.space_group_name_H-M   'P 1'
#
loop_
_entity.id
_entity.type
_entity.pdbx_description
1 polymer ?
#
loop_
_entity_poly.entity_id
_entity_poly.type
_entity_poly.pdbx_seq_one_letter_code
_entity_poly.pdbx_strand_id
1 'polypeptide(L)'
;MAFGALGGRGSRRSRRSVSARVAFGALGGVLAALVVPSAAAAHGIQLVTDLPIPEWLFAWATAIVLVVSFVALATLWPAPRLDPPHDRAWRHYPPWLDPLCGAIGIALFVLIVYAGIAGAQLVTANITPTWIYVVFWVGLAVASVLFGDAFRPFNPWRAIARATAWLVSRMRRGAPAPEPLPYPAWLGRWPAALGILCFAWLELVDNPAQRVEPRLLAFLALGYAAVQLVAMSLYGIETWTERGDAFAVYFGLFALMAPLRWADGGIHRRAPFVGAVALEVMPGTIALIAVMIGSTSFDGLSNGTVWISLFPHLFSLFTSLGVSSPDAATEYSYTLGLVGMVAIVGGMYRLGTLGMRSIGAGYEAGDLARRFAHTLLPISIAYVVAHYFSLLAFSGQSMIYLVSDPLGTGANIFGTANFQPNLAIVTGNVVWYVQVGALIVGHVGGLMLAHDRALTLYRRARDATRSQYWMLTVMVAFTSLGLWILSSTQ
;
A
#
# COMPACT_ATOMS: atom_id res chain seq x y z
N MET A 1 48.90 -76.53 -10.59
CA MET A 1 47.46 -76.86 -10.47
C MET A 1 47.00 -76.51 -9.07
N ALA A 2 46.13 -75.55 -8.91
CA ALA A 2 45.07 -75.46 -7.92
C ALA A 2 44.69 -73.98 -7.67
N PHE A 3 43.50 -73.72 -7.96
CA PHE A 3 42.79 -72.46 -7.73
C PHE A 3 42.50 -72.30 -6.23
N GLY A 4 42.67 -71.08 -5.70
CA GLY A 4 42.22 -70.69 -4.36
C GLY A 4 41.30 -69.46 -4.40
N ALA A 5 40.13 -69.60 -3.83
CA ALA A 5 39.07 -68.65 -3.74
C ALA A 5 39.38 -67.50 -2.77
N LEU A 6 39.10 -66.24 -3.17
CA LEU A 6 39.03 -65.07 -2.29
C LEU A 6 37.57 -64.62 -2.21
N GLY A 7 36.97 -64.84 -1.07
CA GLY A 7 35.61 -64.45 -0.76
C GLY A 7 35.48 -62.97 -0.33
N GLY A 8 34.39 -62.33 -0.73
CA GLY A 8 34.07 -60.96 -0.56
C GLY A 8 33.78 -60.51 0.91
N ARG A 9 34.46 -59.47 1.32
CA ARG A 9 34.11 -58.63 2.48
C ARG A 9 34.19 -57.14 2.08
N GLY A 10 33.19 -56.63 1.44
CA GLY A 10 33.22 -55.25 0.97
C GLY A 10 31.89 -54.50 0.89
N SER A 11 30.74 -55.07 1.25
CA SER A 11 29.47 -54.41 0.96
C SER A 11 28.62 -53.92 2.17
N ARG A 12 29.09 -54.16 3.41
CA ARG A 12 28.28 -53.74 4.61
C ARG A 12 28.70 -52.42 5.23
N ARG A 13 29.92 -51.87 4.92
CA ARG A 13 30.37 -50.55 5.47
C ARG A 13 29.85 -49.34 4.69
N SER A 14 29.54 -49.48 3.42
CA SER A 14 29.08 -48.35 2.57
C SER A 14 27.60 -47.97 2.83
N ARG A 15 26.75 -48.93 3.12
CA ARG A 15 25.32 -48.65 3.40
C ARG A 15 25.06 -47.96 4.75
N ARG A 16 25.91 -48.17 5.78
CA ARG A 16 25.76 -47.49 7.08
C ARG A 16 26.25 -46.05 7.05
N SER A 17 27.16 -45.66 6.18
CA SER A 17 27.63 -44.27 6.07
C SER A 17 26.65 -43.39 5.27
N VAL A 18 25.91 -43.93 4.33
CA VAL A 18 24.90 -43.19 3.55
C VAL A 18 23.66 -42.95 4.40
N SER A 19 23.20 -43.93 5.17
CA SER A 19 22.05 -43.77 6.07
C SER A 19 22.32 -42.76 7.21
N ALA A 20 23.56 -42.74 7.75
CA ALA A 20 23.93 -41.76 8.76
C ALA A 20 24.03 -40.32 8.21
N ARG A 21 24.48 -40.15 6.96
CA ARG A 21 24.52 -38.81 6.31
C ARG A 21 23.13 -38.28 5.95
N VAL A 22 22.23 -39.15 5.54
CA VAL A 22 20.81 -38.79 5.26
C VAL A 22 20.08 -38.47 6.58
N ALA A 23 20.33 -39.22 7.66
CA ALA A 23 19.74 -38.92 8.97
C ALA A 23 20.30 -37.61 9.58
N PHE A 24 21.58 -37.31 9.41
CA PHE A 24 22.19 -36.06 9.86
C PHE A 24 21.72 -34.87 9.00
N GLY A 25 21.51 -35.03 7.68
CA GLY A 25 20.95 -34.03 6.80
C GLY A 25 19.50 -33.73 7.14
N ALA A 26 18.70 -34.77 7.42
CA ALA A 26 17.32 -34.60 7.84
C ALA A 26 17.19 -33.96 9.24
N LEU A 27 18.07 -34.31 10.19
CA LEU A 27 18.08 -33.70 11.51
C LEU A 27 18.57 -32.24 11.46
N GLY A 28 19.55 -31.94 10.60
CA GLY A 28 20.03 -30.58 10.33
C GLY A 28 18.94 -29.71 9.67
N GLY A 29 18.18 -30.27 8.74
CA GLY A 29 17.05 -29.59 8.11
C GLY A 29 15.88 -29.31 9.08
N VAL A 30 15.58 -30.26 9.97
CA VAL A 30 14.54 -30.05 11.01
C VAL A 30 15.02 -29.07 12.08
N LEU A 31 16.29 -29.07 12.47
CA LEU A 31 16.85 -28.09 13.40
C LEU A 31 17.00 -26.70 12.76
N ALA A 32 17.29 -26.60 11.46
CA ALA A 32 17.29 -25.35 10.73
C ALA A 32 15.86 -24.79 10.58
N ALA A 33 14.86 -25.64 10.39
CA ALA A 33 13.43 -25.25 10.37
C ALA A 33 12.91 -24.80 11.74
N LEU A 34 13.52 -25.24 12.85
CA LEU A 34 13.18 -24.82 14.21
C LEU A 34 13.93 -23.54 14.65
N VAL A 35 14.93 -23.08 13.91
CA VAL A 35 15.74 -21.88 14.22
C VAL A 35 15.44 -20.73 13.25
N VAL A 36 14.63 -20.92 12.22
CA VAL A 36 14.09 -19.82 11.43
C VAL A 36 12.99 -19.17 12.26
N PRO A 37 13.21 -17.97 12.87
CA PRO A 37 12.10 -17.20 13.39
C PRO A 37 11.18 -16.97 12.19
N SER A 38 9.98 -17.47 12.28
CA SER A 38 8.98 -17.39 11.22
C SER A 38 8.95 -15.95 10.71
N ALA A 39 9.18 -15.76 9.41
CA ALA A 39 9.04 -14.48 8.69
C ALA A 39 7.60 -13.88 8.79
N ALA A 40 6.71 -14.59 9.46
CA ALA A 40 5.39 -14.16 9.91
C ALA A 40 5.37 -12.88 10.76
N ALA A 41 6.54 -12.43 11.29
CA ALA A 41 6.61 -11.17 12.05
C ALA A 41 6.59 -9.89 11.18
N ALA A 42 6.71 -10.01 9.84
CA ALA A 42 6.66 -8.83 8.95
C ALA A 42 5.23 -8.38 8.63
N HIS A 43 4.25 -9.28 8.70
CA HIS A 43 2.84 -8.95 8.60
C HIS A 43 2.28 -8.97 10.02
N GLY A 44 1.73 -7.85 10.50
CA GLY A 44 1.21 -7.70 11.86
C GLY A 44 0.32 -8.86 12.26
N ILE A 45 0.94 -9.93 12.79
CA ILE A 45 0.22 -11.11 13.25
C ILE A 45 -0.66 -10.66 14.39
N GLN A 46 -1.93 -10.74 14.17
CA GLN A 46 -2.93 -10.52 15.19
C GLN A 46 -2.82 -11.67 16.21
N LEU A 47 -2.30 -11.36 17.38
CA LEU A 47 -2.48 -12.20 18.58
C LEU A 47 -3.89 -11.99 19.14
N VAL A 48 -4.91 -12.10 18.29
CA VAL A 48 -6.31 -12.02 18.72
C VAL A 48 -6.88 -13.41 18.71
N THR A 49 -7.06 -13.97 19.87
CA THR A 49 -7.56 -15.34 20.05
C THR A 49 -9.08 -15.44 20.03
N ASP A 50 -9.81 -14.35 20.31
CA ASP A 50 -11.27 -14.36 20.34
C ASP A 50 -11.86 -13.01 19.90
N LEU A 51 -12.83 -13.03 19.02
CA LEU A 51 -13.63 -11.88 18.67
C LEU A 51 -14.55 -11.49 19.82
N PRO A 52 -14.64 -10.21 20.18
CA PRO A 52 -15.54 -9.77 21.26
C PRO A 52 -17.02 -9.98 20.92
N ILE A 53 -17.35 -10.19 19.65
CA ILE A 53 -18.71 -10.36 19.12
C ILE A 53 -18.65 -11.30 17.91
N PRO A 54 -19.66 -12.15 17.65
CA PRO A 54 -19.68 -13.04 16.48
C PRO A 54 -19.54 -12.28 15.14
N GLU A 55 -18.77 -12.84 14.19
CA GLU A 55 -18.43 -12.26 12.90
C GLU A 55 -19.65 -11.77 12.09
N TRP A 56 -20.70 -12.58 12.04
CA TRP A 56 -21.93 -12.24 11.30
C TRP A 56 -22.59 -10.97 11.83
N LEU A 57 -22.44 -10.67 13.13
CA LEU A 57 -23.04 -9.47 13.73
C LEU A 57 -22.34 -8.20 13.27
N PHE A 58 -21.01 -8.24 13.02
CA PHE A 58 -20.28 -7.10 12.46
C PHE A 58 -20.70 -6.79 11.02
N ALA A 59 -20.87 -7.83 10.19
CA ALA A 59 -21.36 -7.65 8.82
C ALA A 59 -22.75 -6.99 8.79
N TRP A 60 -23.67 -7.45 9.64
CA TRP A 60 -25.00 -6.87 9.78
C TRP A 60 -24.95 -5.45 10.35
N ALA A 61 -24.19 -5.22 11.41
CA ALA A 61 -24.05 -3.90 12.01
C ALA A 61 -23.52 -2.89 11.00
N THR A 62 -22.51 -3.25 10.22
CA THR A 62 -21.94 -2.38 9.20
C THR A 62 -22.92 -2.11 8.06
N ALA A 63 -23.64 -3.14 7.58
CA ALA A 63 -24.68 -2.95 6.59
C ALA A 63 -25.79 -1.99 7.08
N ILE A 64 -26.23 -2.14 8.33
CA ILE A 64 -27.19 -1.24 8.97
C ILE A 64 -26.65 0.18 9.03
N VAL A 65 -25.39 0.38 9.48
CA VAL A 65 -24.77 1.70 9.56
C VAL A 65 -24.71 2.37 8.19
N LEU A 66 -24.35 1.65 7.13
CA LEU A 66 -24.28 2.19 5.78
C LEU A 66 -25.69 2.59 5.26
N VAL A 67 -26.69 1.74 5.48
CA VAL A 67 -28.08 2.03 5.08
C VAL A 67 -28.62 3.23 5.86
N VAL A 68 -28.42 3.27 7.17
CA VAL A 68 -28.85 4.40 8.02
C VAL A 68 -28.14 5.68 7.60
N SER A 69 -26.83 5.63 7.36
CA SER A 69 -26.04 6.78 6.87
C SER A 69 -26.55 7.27 5.52
N PHE A 70 -26.89 6.35 4.61
CA PHE A 70 -27.47 6.71 3.32
C PHE A 70 -28.83 7.39 3.46
N VAL A 71 -29.72 6.85 4.29
CA VAL A 71 -31.04 7.47 4.57
C VAL A 71 -30.85 8.84 5.22
N ALA A 72 -29.93 8.98 6.17
CA ALA A 72 -29.62 10.27 6.79
C ALA A 72 -29.11 11.30 5.76
N LEU A 73 -28.19 10.90 4.87
CA LEU A 73 -27.74 11.77 3.78
C LEU A 73 -28.86 12.16 2.85
N ALA A 74 -29.69 11.21 2.41
CA ALA A 74 -30.80 11.48 1.51
C ALA A 74 -31.85 12.44 2.09
N THR A 75 -31.99 12.47 3.43
CA THR A 75 -32.98 13.31 4.12
C THR A 75 -32.41 14.63 4.65
N LEU A 76 -31.19 14.62 5.18
CA LEU A 76 -30.58 15.76 5.88
C LEU A 76 -29.62 16.58 4.99
N TRP A 77 -29.25 16.05 3.79
CA TRP A 77 -28.31 16.68 2.87
C TRP A 77 -28.96 16.90 1.49
N PRO A 78 -29.91 17.83 1.37
CA PRO A 78 -30.74 18.01 0.15
C PRO A 78 -30.02 18.79 -0.98
N ALA A 79 -28.87 19.43 -0.70
CA ALA A 79 -28.14 20.27 -1.65
C ALA A 79 -26.63 20.00 -1.52
N PRO A 80 -25.85 20.16 -2.60
CA PRO A 80 -24.40 19.96 -2.55
C PRO A 80 -23.74 20.96 -1.59
N ARG A 81 -22.75 20.50 -0.81
CA ARG A 81 -22.05 21.30 0.22
C ARG A 81 -20.54 21.25 0.08
N LEU A 82 -20.00 20.33 -0.73
CA LEU A 82 -18.57 20.06 -0.84
C LEU A 82 -17.93 20.67 -2.10
N ASP A 83 -18.73 21.03 -3.11
CA ASP A 83 -18.26 21.56 -4.38
C ASP A 83 -18.71 23.01 -4.57
N PRO A 84 -17.85 23.98 -4.84
CA PRO A 84 -16.39 23.88 -4.93
C PRO A 84 -15.69 23.80 -3.55
N PRO A 85 -14.50 23.19 -3.48
CA PRO A 85 -13.75 23.11 -2.23
C PRO A 85 -13.35 24.50 -1.74
N HIS A 86 -13.65 24.81 -0.48
CA HIS A 86 -13.32 26.09 0.13
C HIS A 86 -12.07 25.94 0.99
N ASP A 87 -10.94 26.46 0.49
CA ASP A 87 -9.69 26.53 1.23
C ASP A 87 -9.52 27.92 1.85
N ARG A 88 -9.14 27.97 3.14
CA ARG A 88 -8.81 29.21 3.83
C ARG A 88 -7.31 29.27 4.10
N ALA A 89 -6.62 30.29 3.61
CA ALA A 89 -5.23 30.54 3.97
C ALA A 89 -5.09 30.66 5.50
N TRP A 90 -4.15 29.93 6.07
CA TRP A 90 -3.89 29.90 7.51
C TRP A 90 -2.56 30.48 7.90
N ARG A 91 -1.45 30.03 7.27
CA ARG A 91 -0.09 30.49 7.54
C ARG A 91 0.74 30.47 6.27
N HIS A 92 1.70 31.37 6.18
CA HIS A 92 2.78 31.29 5.21
C HIS A 92 3.99 30.61 5.86
N TYR A 93 4.75 29.87 5.08
CA TYR A 93 6.00 29.30 5.53
C TYR A 93 7.16 29.92 4.74
N PRO A 94 8.36 30.03 5.36
CA PRO A 94 9.50 30.64 4.73
C PRO A 94 9.99 29.80 3.54
N PRO A 95 10.49 30.41 2.46
CA PRO A 95 10.88 29.71 1.23
C PRO A 95 12.07 28.75 1.40
N TRP A 96 12.85 28.89 2.47
CA TRP A 96 13.96 27.97 2.78
C TRP A 96 13.48 26.61 3.33
N LEU A 97 12.21 26.49 3.75
CA LEU A 97 11.68 25.25 4.32
C LEU A 97 11.63 24.13 3.29
N ASP A 98 11.21 24.42 2.05
CA ASP A 98 11.12 23.40 0.98
C ASP A 98 12.50 22.79 0.65
N PRO A 99 13.58 23.57 0.40
CA PRO A 99 14.91 22.99 0.22
C PRO A 99 15.46 22.28 1.47
N LEU A 100 15.14 22.74 2.68
CA LEU A 100 15.53 22.04 3.90
C LEU A 100 14.86 20.66 4.01
N CYS A 101 13.55 20.59 3.80
CA CYS A 101 12.82 19.31 3.76
C CYS A 101 13.40 18.39 2.67
N GLY A 102 13.71 18.92 1.50
CA GLY A 102 14.36 18.17 0.43
C GLY A 102 15.74 17.61 0.83
N ALA A 103 16.56 18.42 1.51
CA ALA A 103 17.87 17.97 2.02
C ALA A 103 17.71 16.87 3.08
N ILE A 104 16.73 16.97 3.97
CA ILE A 104 16.41 15.93 4.95
C ILE A 104 15.96 14.65 4.21
N GLY A 105 15.09 14.77 3.19
CA GLY A 105 14.65 13.63 2.38
C GLY A 105 15.81 12.92 1.69
N ILE A 106 16.76 13.66 1.12
CA ILE A 106 17.98 13.10 0.52
C ILE A 106 18.83 12.40 1.59
N ALA A 107 19.04 13.02 2.74
CA ALA A 107 19.85 12.44 3.82
C ALA A 107 19.23 11.12 4.33
N LEU A 108 17.92 11.08 4.51
CA LEU A 108 17.20 9.86 4.89
C LEU A 108 17.30 8.78 3.81
N PHE A 109 17.12 9.14 2.54
CA PHE A 109 17.25 8.19 1.43
C PHE A 109 18.66 7.60 1.38
N VAL A 110 19.71 8.43 1.50
CA VAL A 110 21.10 7.98 1.53
C VAL A 110 21.35 7.06 2.73
N LEU A 111 20.84 7.43 3.92
CA LEU A 111 20.96 6.59 5.12
C LEU A 111 20.34 5.20 4.92
N ILE A 112 19.12 5.14 4.38
CA ILE A 112 18.40 3.88 4.17
C ILE A 112 19.10 3.01 3.13
N VAL A 113 19.56 3.60 2.03
CA VAL A 113 20.31 2.85 1.00
C VAL A 113 21.66 2.37 1.55
N TYR A 114 22.38 3.23 2.28
CA TYR A 114 23.67 2.86 2.86
C TYR A 114 23.52 1.76 3.91
N ALA A 115 22.51 1.87 4.79
CA ALA A 115 22.22 0.84 5.79
C ALA A 115 21.86 -0.50 5.13
N GLY A 116 21.08 -0.49 4.07
CA GLY A 116 20.73 -1.72 3.34
C GLY A 116 21.93 -2.39 2.68
N ILE A 117 22.88 -1.62 2.12
CA ILE A 117 24.04 -2.17 1.42
C ILE A 117 25.15 -2.58 2.40
N ALA A 118 25.48 -1.71 3.36
CA ALA A 118 26.66 -1.85 4.24
C ALA A 118 26.34 -2.35 5.65
N GLY A 119 25.07 -2.31 6.07
CA GLY A 119 24.63 -2.74 7.39
C GLY A 119 24.41 -4.25 7.51
N ALA A 120 24.04 -4.69 8.70
CA ALA A 120 23.68 -6.07 8.98
C ALA A 120 22.55 -6.54 8.05
N GLN A 121 22.65 -7.75 7.51
CA GLN A 121 21.62 -8.33 6.64
C GLN A 121 20.55 -9.10 7.46
N LEU A 122 20.30 -8.64 8.69
CA LEU A 122 19.27 -9.15 9.56
C LEU A 122 18.14 -8.12 9.65
N VAL A 123 16.93 -8.52 9.30
CA VAL A 123 15.74 -7.64 9.21
C VAL A 123 15.48 -6.85 10.50
N THR A 124 15.67 -7.50 11.66
CA THR A 124 15.44 -6.90 12.98
C THR A 124 16.56 -5.97 13.45
N ALA A 125 17.72 -5.99 12.80
CA ALA A 125 18.89 -5.17 13.15
C ALA A 125 19.20 -4.07 12.12
N ASN A 126 18.48 -4.03 11.00
CA ASN A 126 18.69 -3.06 9.92
C ASN A 126 17.47 -2.16 9.76
N ILE A 127 17.69 -0.85 9.68
CA ILE A 127 16.60 0.12 9.58
C ILE A 127 15.81 0.01 8.25
N THR A 128 16.44 -0.46 7.17
CA THR A 128 15.89 -0.38 5.80
C THR A 128 14.53 -1.05 5.64
N PRO A 129 14.30 -2.32 6.05
CA PRO A 129 12.99 -2.96 5.88
C PRO A 129 11.88 -2.26 6.68
N THR A 130 12.14 -1.95 7.95
CA THR A 130 11.15 -1.25 8.80
C THR A 130 10.85 0.15 8.28
N TRP A 131 11.86 0.87 7.80
CA TRP A 131 11.64 2.18 7.19
C TRP A 131 10.74 2.06 5.95
N ILE A 132 11.06 1.16 5.01
CA ILE A 132 10.33 1.06 3.74
C ILE A 132 8.89 0.60 3.95
N TYR A 133 8.67 -0.50 4.69
CA TYR A 133 7.34 -1.09 4.81
C TYR A 133 6.46 -0.43 5.88
N VAL A 134 7.04 0.02 6.98
CA VAL A 134 6.24 0.55 8.09
C VAL A 134 6.14 2.07 8.03
N VAL A 135 7.28 2.78 7.95
CA VAL A 135 7.28 4.25 8.03
C VAL A 135 6.91 4.86 6.68
N PHE A 136 7.59 4.45 5.61
CA PHE A 136 7.39 5.04 4.29
C PHE A 136 6.05 4.58 3.67
N TRP A 137 5.82 3.27 3.54
CA TRP A 137 4.61 2.75 2.88
C TRP A 137 3.33 3.11 3.64
N VAL A 138 3.24 2.76 4.91
CA VAL A 138 2.01 2.91 5.70
C VAL A 138 1.99 4.22 6.49
N GLY A 139 3.08 4.56 7.16
CA GLY A 139 3.15 5.75 8.03
C GLY A 139 2.94 7.05 7.27
N LEU A 140 3.57 7.22 6.08
CA LEU A 140 3.37 8.42 5.26
C LEU A 140 1.98 8.47 4.62
N ALA A 141 1.34 7.34 4.33
CA ALA A 141 -0.04 7.33 3.85
C ALA A 141 -0.99 7.92 4.92
N VAL A 142 -0.87 7.47 6.17
CA VAL A 142 -1.64 8.01 7.30
C VAL A 142 -1.29 9.48 7.56
N ALA A 143 0.00 9.83 7.57
CA ALA A 143 0.44 11.22 7.73
C ALA A 143 -0.12 12.13 6.64
N SER A 144 -0.22 11.64 5.40
CA SER A 144 -0.74 12.41 4.27
C SER A 144 -2.24 12.72 4.42
N VAL A 145 -3.03 11.81 4.99
CA VAL A 145 -4.44 12.06 5.31
C VAL A 145 -4.61 13.08 6.44
N LEU A 146 -3.69 13.07 7.41
CA LEU A 146 -3.80 13.94 8.59
C LEU A 146 -3.23 15.36 8.35
N PHE A 147 -2.11 15.46 7.66
CA PHE A 147 -1.31 16.68 7.58
C PHE A 147 -1.19 17.28 6.17
N GLY A 148 -1.76 16.64 5.14
CA GLY A 148 -1.56 17.02 3.75
C GLY A 148 -0.42 16.23 3.12
N ASP A 149 0.02 16.62 1.92
CA ASP A 149 1.07 15.89 1.18
C ASP A 149 2.41 15.89 1.94
N ALA A 150 2.52 14.94 2.89
CA ALA A 150 3.67 14.83 3.77
C ALA A 150 4.93 14.37 3.02
N PHE A 151 4.79 13.69 1.88
CA PHE A 151 5.92 13.18 1.12
C PHE A 151 6.53 14.21 0.17
N ARG A 152 5.71 15.04 -0.49
CA ARG A 152 6.17 15.99 -1.54
C ARG A 152 7.36 16.86 -1.12
N PRO A 153 7.39 17.50 0.07
CA PRO A 153 8.55 18.29 0.49
C PRO A 153 9.80 17.45 0.77
N PHE A 154 9.63 16.20 1.24
CA PHE A 154 10.72 15.29 1.57
C PHE A 154 11.08 14.32 0.43
N ASN A 155 10.46 14.43 -0.75
CA ASN A 155 10.72 13.56 -1.89
C ASN A 155 12.18 13.72 -2.36
N PRO A 156 13.06 12.71 -2.19
CA PRO A 156 14.49 12.87 -2.41
C PRO A 156 14.84 13.05 -3.89
N TRP A 157 14.18 12.33 -4.80
CA TRP A 157 14.45 12.47 -6.24
C TRP A 157 13.95 13.81 -6.79
N ARG A 158 12.82 14.32 -6.30
CA ARG A 158 12.35 15.67 -6.62
C ARG A 158 13.38 16.73 -6.15
N ALA A 159 13.89 16.56 -4.94
CA ALA A 159 14.91 17.48 -4.38
C ALA A 159 16.23 17.40 -5.17
N ILE A 160 16.72 16.19 -5.51
CA ILE A 160 17.91 15.99 -6.34
C ILE A 160 17.71 16.61 -7.73
N ALA A 161 16.58 16.37 -8.39
CA ALA A 161 16.30 16.90 -9.70
C ALA A 161 16.25 18.45 -9.69
N ARG A 162 15.63 19.06 -8.67
CA ARG A 162 15.61 20.54 -8.51
C ARG A 162 17.00 21.12 -8.24
N ALA A 163 17.79 20.48 -7.38
CA ALA A 163 19.17 20.89 -7.11
C ALA A 163 20.03 20.79 -8.37
N THR A 164 19.90 19.71 -9.12
CA THR A 164 20.60 19.50 -10.40
C THR A 164 20.18 20.54 -11.44
N ALA A 165 18.90 20.79 -11.60
CA ALA A 165 18.38 21.81 -12.52
C ALA A 165 18.90 23.21 -12.15
N TRP A 166 18.92 23.54 -10.86
CA TRP A 166 19.49 24.81 -10.37
C TRP A 166 20.99 24.91 -10.67
N LEU A 167 21.79 23.86 -10.44
CA LEU A 167 23.23 23.85 -10.72
C LEU A 167 23.49 24.02 -12.23
N VAL A 168 22.78 23.27 -13.06
CA VAL A 168 22.89 23.36 -14.53
C VAL A 168 22.53 24.77 -15.03
N SER A 169 21.50 25.40 -14.48
CA SER A 169 21.12 26.77 -14.86
C SER A 169 22.22 27.78 -14.54
N ARG A 170 22.91 27.61 -13.39
CA ARG A 170 24.08 28.43 -13.02
C ARG A 170 25.27 28.20 -13.94
N MET A 171 25.57 26.95 -14.31
CA MET A 171 26.67 26.62 -15.20
C MET A 171 26.45 27.17 -16.61
N ARG A 172 25.20 27.19 -17.09
CA ARG A 172 24.82 27.70 -18.42
C ARG A 172 24.82 29.23 -18.52
N ARG A 173 25.16 29.97 -17.48
CA ARG A 173 25.24 31.43 -17.46
C ARG A 173 23.99 32.14 -18.02
N GLY A 174 22.80 31.60 -17.75
CA GLY A 174 21.53 32.19 -18.19
C GLY A 174 20.99 31.66 -19.53
N ALA A 175 21.68 30.73 -20.20
CA ALA A 175 21.07 30.05 -21.34
C ALA A 175 19.85 29.24 -20.90
N PRO A 176 18.73 29.28 -21.65
CA PRO A 176 17.51 28.59 -21.27
C PRO A 176 17.75 27.07 -21.16
N ALA A 177 17.15 26.46 -20.14
CA ALA A 177 17.14 25.00 -20.01
C ALA A 177 16.37 24.39 -21.20
N PRO A 178 16.72 23.19 -21.67
CA PRO A 178 15.91 22.48 -22.64
C PRO A 178 14.47 22.35 -22.11
N GLU A 179 13.50 22.61 -22.98
CA GLU A 179 12.11 22.39 -22.64
C GLU A 179 11.85 20.89 -22.42
N PRO A 180 11.14 20.50 -21.36
CA PRO A 180 10.73 19.11 -21.17
C PRO A 180 9.87 18.62 -22.33
N LEU A 181 9.95 17.34 -22.63
CA LEU A 181 9.04 16.70 -23.58
C LEU A 181 7.59 16.82 -23.10
N PRO A 182 6.63 17.02 -24.02
CA PRO A 182 5.22 17.03 -23.65
C PRO A 182 4.82 15.67 -23.10
N TYR A 183 4.22 15.66 -21.90
CA TYR A 183 3.76 14.43 -21.28
C TYR A 183 2.58 13.84 -22.05
N PRO A 184 2.65 12.57 -22.51
CA PRO A 184 1.58 11.99 -23.32
C PRO A 184 0.27 11.89 -22.52
N ALA A 185 -0.80 12.47 -23.05
CA ALA A 185 -2.10 12.50 -22.36
C ALA A 185 -2.66 11.08 -22.07
N TRP A 186 -2.40 10.10 -22.95
CA TRP A 186 -2.81 8.71 -22.78
C TRP A 186 -2.08 8.00 -21.63
N LEU A 187 -0.87 8.44 -21.31
CA LEU A 187 -0.06 7.86 -20.23
C LEU A 187 -0.65 8.19 -18.85
N GLY A 188 -1.16 9.40 -18.64
CA GLY A 188 -1.86 9.82 -17.42
C GLY A 188 -1.15 9.35 -16.13
N ARG A 189 -1.83 8.56 -15.30
CA ARG A 189 -1.30 7.94 -14.07
C ARG A 189 -0.99 6.44 -14.21
N TRP A 190 -0.91 5.92 -15.43
CA TRP A 190 -0.54 4.51 -15.62
C TRP A 190 0.84 4.15 -15.07
N PRO A 191 1.90 5.00 -15.17
CA PRO A 191 3.18 4.70 -14.54
C PRO A 191 3.06 4.59 -13.02
N ALA A 192 2.28 5.47 -12.40
CA ALA A 192 2.04 5.41 -10.96
C ALA A 192 1.26 4.15 -10.56
N ALA A 193 0.23 3.77 -11.32
CA ALA A 193 -0.54 2.55 -11.07
C ALA A 193 0.34 1.29 -11.17
N LEU A 194 1.18 1.23 -12.21
CA LEU A 194 2.13 0.12 -12.39
C LEU A 194 3.18 0.11 -11.28
N GLY A 195 3.72 1.26 -10.90
CA GLY A 195 4.73 1.35 -9.82
C GLY A 195 4.20 0.88 -8.46
N ILE A 196 2.95 1.25 -8.08
CA ILE A 196 2.31 0.74 -6.87
C ILE A 196 1.99 -0.75 -6.98
N LEU A 197 1.58 -1.24 -8.16
CA LEU A 197 1.35 -2.67 -8.37
C LEU A 197 2.65 -3.48 -8.26
N CYS A 198 3.75 -2.98 -8.84
CA CYS A 198 5.07 -3.62 -8.71
C CYS A 198 5.56 -3.63 -7.26
N PHE A 199 5.35 -2.54 -6.50
CA PHE A 199 5.68 -2.50 -5.09
C PHE A 199 4.84 -3.49 -4.28
N ALA A 200 3.53 -3.53 -4.50
CA ALA A 200 2.65 -4.51 -3.87
C ALA A 200 3.00 -5.95 -4.25
N TRP A 201 3.44 -6.18 -5.49
CA TRP A 201 3.92 -7.49 -5.92
C TRP A 201 5.18 -7.90 -5.16
N LEU A 202 6.15 -6.99 -5.02
CA LEU A 202 7.35 -7.24 -4.20
C LEU A 202 6.99 -7.56 -2.74
N GLU A 203 6.04 -6.82 -2.16
CA GLU A 203 5.62 -7.00 -0.76
C GLU A 203 4.86 -8.31 -0.53
N LEU A 204 3.99 -8.71 -1.46
CA LEU A 204 2.99 -9.76 -1.23
C LEU A 204 3.28 -11.07 -1.96
N VAL A 205 4.02 -11.02 -3.07
CA VAL A 205 4.19 -12.16 -3.99
C VAL A 205 5.59 -12.73 -3.93
N ASP A 206 6.62 -11.87 -3.91
CA ASP A 206 8.02 -12.28 -3.90
C ASP A 206 8.36 -13.17 -2.69
N ASN A 207 9.40 -13.97 -2.83
CA ASN A 207 9.84 -14.90 -1.79
C ASN A 207 9.96 -14.19 -0.42
N PRO A 208 9.31 -14.71 0.65
CA PRO A 208 9.27 -14.06 1.96
C PRO A 208 10.63 -13.71 2.56
N ALA A 209 11.67 -14.47 2.24
CA ALA A 209 13.02 -14.17 2.70
C ALA A 209 13.68 -13.05 1.90
N GLN A 210 13.44 -12.99 0.57
CA GLN A 210 14.05 -12.01 -0.32
C GLN A 210 13.40 -10.64 -0.19
N ARG A 211 12.06 -10.56 -0.16
CA ARG A 211 11.32 -9.29 -0.09
C ARG A 211 11.66 -8.40 1.10
N VAL A 212 12.21 -8.95 2.18
CA VAL A 212 12.64 -8.21 3.37
C VAL A 212 14.17 -8.09 3.47
N GLU A 213 14.93 -8.58 2.50
CA GLU A 213 16.40 -8.49 2.50
C GLU A 213 16.85 -7.03 2.36
N PRO A 214 17.61 -6.49 3.33
CA PRO A 214 17.99 -5.07 3.32
C PRO A 214 18.74 -4.65 2.05
N ARG A 215 19.62 -5.50 1.54
CA ARG A 215 20.42 -5.22 0.33
C ARG A 215 19.58 -5.17 -0.92
N LEU A 216 18.65 -6.12 -1.10
CA LEU A 216 17.72 -6.12 -2.23
C LEU A 216 16.87 -4.85 -2.23
N LEU A 217 16.29 -4.51 -1.08
CA LEU A 217 15.47 -3.31 -0.92
C LEU A 217 16.25 -2.02 -1.24
N ALA A 218 17.53 -1.94 -0.83
CA ALA A 218 18.38 -0.80 -1.15
C ALA A 218 18.65 -0.68 -2.67
N PHE A 219 18.90 -1.79 -3.37
CA PHE A 219 19.09 -1.76 -4.82
C PHE A 219 17.80 -1.44 -5.57
N LEU A 220 16.66 -1.94 -5.12
CA LEU A 220 15.36 -1.59 -5.70
C LEU A 220 15.04 -0.10 -5.49
N ALA A 221 15.35 0.45 -4.31
CA ALA A 221 15.18 1.88 -4.04
C ALA A 221 16.08 2.76 -4.94
N LEU A 222 17.34 2.34 -5.18
CA LEU A 222 18.24 3.01 -6.13
C LEU A 222 17.72 2.93 -7.57
N GLY A 223 17.26 1.75 -7.99
CA GLY A 223 16.67 1.55 -9.32
C GLY A 223 15.43 2.42 -9.51
N TYR A 224 14.55 2.47 -8.50
CA TYR A 224 13.40 3.35 -8.49
C TYR A 224 13.79 4.82 -8.62
N ALA A 225 14.74 5.28 -7.79
CA ALA A 225 15.23 6.67 -7.84
C ALA A 225 15.81 7.02 -9.22
N ALA A 226 16.57 6.12 -9.84
CA ALA A 226 17.12 6.32 -11.18
C ALA A 226 16.01 6.51 -12.23
N VAL A 227 14.96 5.67 -12.20
CA VAL A 227 13.80 5.82 -13.09
C VAL A 227 13.11 7.16 -12.86
N GLN A 228 12.91 7.59 -11.61
CA GLN A 228 12.30 8.88 -11.29
C GLN A 228 13.12 10.05 -11.85
N LEU A 229 14.44 10.06 -11.63
CA LEU A 229 15.32 11.13 -12.10
C LEU A 229 15.35 11.23 -13.63
N VAL A 230 15.41 10.09 -14.34
CA VAL A 230 15.33 10.06 -15.80
C VAL A 230 14.00 10.61 -16.27
N ALA A 231 12.89 10.16 -15.72
CA ALA A 231 11.56 10.59 -16.14
C ALA A 231 11.31 12.07 -15.80
N MET A 232 11.78 12.57 -14.66
CA MET A 232 11.75 13.99 -14.32
C MET A 232 12.58 14.86 -15.28
N SER A 233 13.70 14.34 -15.78
CA SER A 233 14.51 15.04 -16.77
C SER A 233 13.85 15.11 -18.15
N LEU A 234 13.06 14.08 -18.52
CA LEU A 234 12.36 14.01 -19.79
C LEU A 234 11.06 14.84 -19.79
N TYR A 235 10.22 14.68 -18.77
CA TYR A 235 8.86 15.22 -18.77
C TYR A 235 8.67 16.42 -17.83
N GLY A 236 9.72 16.83 -17.14
CA GLY A 236 9.66 17.90 -16.13
C GLY A 236 9.34 17.38 -14.72
N ILE A 237 9.97 18.03 -13.73
CA ILE A 237 9.96 17.58 -12.34
C ILE A 237 8.55 17.53 -11.76
N GLU A 238 7.80 18.60 -11.83
CA GLU A 238 6.48 18.70 -11.22
C GLU A 238 5.46 17.83 -11.98
N THR A 239 5.51 17.83 -13.33
CA THR A 239 4.62 17.00 -14.18
C THR A 239 4.78 15.52 -13.85
N TRP A 240 6.02 15.04 -13.73
CA TRP A 240 6.26 13.65 -13.38
C TRP A 240 5.87 13.33 -11.94
N THR A 241 6.18 14.19 -10.99
CA THR A 241 5.81 14.04 -9.56
C THR A 241 4.29 13.91 -9.40
N GLU A 242 3.49 14.63 -10.18
CA GLU A 242 2.02 14.63 -10.08
C GLU A 242 1.34 13.50 -10.86
N ARG A 243 2.05 12.87 -11.81
CA ARG A 243 1.43 11.89 -12.73
C ARG A 243 2.10 10.54 -12.74
N GLY A 244 3.45 10.49 -12.75
CA GLY A 244 4.21 9.27 -12.98
C GLY A 244 4.90 8.67 -11.75
N ASP A 245 5.32 9.51 -10.81
CA ASP A 245 5.95 9.06 -9.56
C ASP A 245 4.92 8.32 -8.69
N ALA A 246 5.08 6.99 -8.59
CA ALA A 246 4.12 6.12 -7.94
C ALA A 246 3.80 6.55 -6.51
N PHE A 247 4.82 6.80 -5.70
CA PHE A 247 4.63 7.16 -4.29
C PHE A 247 4.18 8.61 -4.11
N ALA A 248 4.67 9.55 -4.92
CA ALA A 248 4.20 10.93 -4.84
C ALA A 248 2.71 11.01 -5.22
N VAL A 249 2.27 10.29 -6.25
CA VAL A 249 0.85 10.23 -6.64
C VAL A 249 0.02 9.52 -5.57
N TYR A 250 0.51 8.40 -5.02
CA TYR A 250 -0.17 7.64 -3.97
C TYR A 250 -0.43 8.49 -2.72
N PHE A 251 0.59 9.13 -2.17
CA PHE A 251 0.45 10.00 -1.00
C PHE A 251 -0.33 11.28 -1.32
N GLY A 252 -0.14 11.83 -2.53
CA GLY A 252 -0.88 12.99 -3.01
C GLY A 252 -2.39 12.73 -3.10
N LEU A 253 -2.82 11.53 -3.52
CA LEU A 253 -4.23 11.14 -3.52
C LEU A 253 -4.81 11.10 -2.10
N PHE A 254 -4.09 10.58 -1.13
CA PHE A 254 -4.53 10.60 0.26
C PHE A 254 -4.53 12.01 0.86
N ALA A 255 -3.58 12.84 0.47
CA ALA A 255 -3.52 14.25 0.91
C ALA A 255 -4.74 15.07 0.46
N LEU A 256 -5.46 14.64 -0.58
CA LEU A 256 -6.72 15.28 -0.96
C LEU A 256 -7.79 15.24 0.15
N MET A 257 -7.72 14.25 1.04
CA MET A 257 -8.66 14.10 2.16
C MET A 257 -8.24 14.90 3.39
N ALA A 258 -7.00 15.40 3.42
CA ALA A 258 -6.45 16.09 4.58
C ALA A 258 -7.14 17.43 4.87
N PRO A 259 -7.21 17.82 6.15
CA PRO A 259 -7.67 19.14 6.56
C PRO A 259 -6.66 20.26 6.23
N LEU A 260 -5.42 19.91 5.91
CA LEU A 260 -4.37 20.85 5.54
C LEU A 260 -3.97 20.67 4.06
N ARG A 261 -3.79 21.78 3.35
CA ARG A 261 -3.24 21.80 1.99
C ARG A 261 -2.02 22.71 1.96
N TRP A 262 -0.91 22.19 1.48
CA TRP A 262 0.35 22.94 1.32
C TRP A 262 0.44 23.40 -0.13
N ALA A 263 0.26 24.69 -0.35
CA ALA A 263 0.30 25.28 -1.69
C ALA A 263 0.63 26.77 -1.61
N ASP A 264 1.14 27.34 -2.69
CA ASP A 264 1.35 28.77 -2.89
C ASP A 264 2.18 29.41 -1.77
N GLY A 265 3.18 28.69 -1.23
CA GLY A 265 4.02 29.17 -0.13
C GLY A 265 3.29 29.27 1.20
N GLY A 266 2.15 28.62 1.35
CA GLY A 266 1.32 28.65 2.55
C GLY A 266 0.65 27.33 2.90
N ILE A 267 0.11 27.33 4.12
CA ILE A 267 -0.74 26.25 4.63
C ILE A 267 -2.18 26.75 4.60
N HIS A 268 -3.04 26.01 3.93
CA HIS A 268 -4.46 26.27 3.83
C HIS A 268 -5.23 25.26 4.68
N ARG A 269 -6.31 25.70 5.29
CA ARG A 269 -7.26 24.83 6.02
C ARG A 269 -8.52 24.61 5.21
N ARG A 270 -8.99 23.36 5.23
CA ARG A 270 -10.27 22.94 4.64
C ARG A 270 -10.92 21.89 5.52
N ALA A 271 -12.20 21.61 5.32
CA ALA A 271 -12.84 20.48 5.98
C ALA A 271 -12.24 19.15 5.45
N PRO A 272 -12.11 18.11 6.30
CA PRO A 272 -11.69 16.78 5.85
C PRO A 272 -12.53 16.29 4.67
N PHE A 273 -11.93 15.51 3.77
CA PHE A 273 -12.53 14.96 2.54
C PHE A 273 -12.90 15.95 1.44
N VAL A 274 -13.09 17.25 1.74
CA VAL A 274 -13.50 18.25 0.74
C VAL A 274 -12.53 18.36 -0.43
N GLY A 275 -11.23 18.23 -0.19
CA GLY A 275 -10.24 18.26 -1.28
C GLY A 275 -10.34 17.08 -2.24
N ALA A 276 -10.95 15.96 -1.85
CA ALA A 276 -11.14 14.83 -2.74
C ALA A 276 -12.06 15.15 -3.94
N VAL A 277 -12.99 16.10 -3.77
CA VAL A 277 -13.88 16.56 -4.85
C VAL A 277 -13.10 17.20 -6.01
N ALA A 278 -11.91 17.74 -5.74
CA ALA A 278 -11.01 18.35 -6.73
C ALA A 278 -10.12 17.31 -7.45
N LEU A 279 -10.33 16.00 -7.26
CA LEU A 279 -9.54 14.97 -7.93
C LEU A 279 -9.61 15.13 -9.46
N GLU A 280 -8.50 15.44 -10.08
CA GLU A 280 -8.34 15.36 -11.53
C GLU A 280 -8.25 13.88 -11.96
N VAL A 281 -9.20 13.41 -12.76
CA VAL A 281 -9.23 12.03 -13.23
C VAL A 281 -8.70 11.97 -14.66
N MET A 282 -7.51 11.42 -14.79
CA MET A 282 -6.82 11.15 -16.06
C MET A 282 -6.70 9.63 -16.29
N PRO A 283 -6.27 9.17 -17.49
CA PRO A 283 -6.02 7.74 -17.74
C PRO A 283 -5.16 7.12 -16.62
N GLY A 284 -5.49 5.91 -16.20
CA GLY A 284 -4.79 5.21 -15.12
C GLY A 284 -5.24 5.58 -13.69
N THR A 285 -5.95 6.69 -13.45
CA THR A 285 -6.35 7.08 -12.08
C THR A 285 -7.24 6.04 -11.41
N ILE A 286 -8.26 5.54 -12.11
CA ILE A 286 -9.17 4.51 -11.55
C ILE A 286 -8.41 3.20 -11.33
N ALA A 287 -7.51 2.83 -12.26
CA ALA A 287 -6.67 1.65 -12.10
C ALA A 287 -5.76 1.77 -10.87
N LEU A 288 -5.12 2.92 -10.66
CA LEU A 288 -4.31 3.19 -9.47
C LEU A 288 -5.13 3.01 -8.18
N ILE A 289 -6.32 3.60 -8.10
CA ILE A 289 -7.18 3.46 -6.92
C ILE A 289 -7.62 2.00 -6.73
N ALA A 290 -7.91 1.28 -7.82
CA ALA A 290 -8.20 -0.16 -7.75
C ALA A 290 -7.00 -0.97 -7.26
N VAL A 291 -5.77 -0.61 -7.65
CA VAL A 291 -4.53 -1.21 -7.11
C VAL A 291 -4.39 -0.91 -5.62
N MET A 292 -4.60 0.33 -5.20
CA MET A 292 -4.49 0.74 -3.79
C MET A 292 -5.43 -0.05 -2.88
N ILE A 293 -6.68 -0.26 -3.30
CA ILE A 293 -7.67 -1.05 -2.55
C ILE A 293 -7.39 -2.54 -2.70
N GLY A 294 -7.18 -2.99 -3.94
CA GLY A 294 -7.06 -4.41 -4.28
C GLY A 294 -5.82 -5.07 -3.69
N SER A 295 -4.68 -4.38 -3.63
CA SER A 295 -3.46 -4.92 -3.02
C SER A 295 -3.63 -5.15 -1.52
N THR A 296 -4.14 -4.16 -0.79
CA THR A 296 -4.43 -4.29 0.65
C THR A 296 -5.50 -5.36 0.93
N SER A 297 -6.52 -5.46 0.05
CA SER A 297 -7.54 -6.52 0.16
C SER A 297 -6.96 -7.91 -0.11
N PHE A 298 -6.03 -8.04 -1.06
CA PHE A 298 -5.35 -9.29 -1.33
C PHE A 298 -4.42 -9.71 -0.19
N ASP A 299 -3.71 -8.77 0.42
CA ASP A 299 -2.88 -9.03 1.59
C ASP A 299 -3.73 -9.65 2.73
N GLY A 300 -4.88 -9.06 3.04
CA GLY A 300 -5.84 -9.66 3.98
C GLY A 300 -6.33 -11.03 3.53
N LEU A 301 -6.74 -11.18 2.26
CA LEU A 301 -7.25 -12.44 1.72
C LEU A 301 -6.20 -13.55 1.76
N SER A 302 -4.94 -13.24 1.46
CA SER A 302 -3.85 -14.21 1.35
C SER A 302 -3.52 -14.94 2.66
N ASN A 303 -3.95 -14.38 3.79
CA ASN A 303 -3.84 -14.98 5.12
C ASN A 303 -5.14 -15.66 5.58
N GLY A 304 -6.21 -15.59 4.78
CA GLY A 304 -7.53 -16.10 5.14
C GLY A 304 -7.81 -17.52 4.63
N THR A 305 -8.85 -18.15 5.20
CA THR A 305 -9.27 -19.52 4.89
C THR A 305 -9.61 -19.75 3.41
N VAL A 306 -10.12 -18.70 2.73
CA VAL A 306 -10.42 -18.77 1.29
C VAL A 306 -9.17 -18.96 0.46
N TRP A 307 -8.10 -18.20 0.77
CA TRP A 307 -6.85 -18.35 0.05
C TRP A 307 -6.20 -19.70 0.35
N ILE A 308 -6.23 -20.14 1.60
CA ILE A 308 -5.72 -21.46 2.01
C ILE A 308 -6.40 -22.60 1.21
N SER A 309 -7.69 -22.46 0.91
CA SER A 309 -8.40 -23.45 0.09
C SER A 309 -8.17 -23.27 -1.42
N LEU A 310 -8.00 -22.05 -1.91
CA LEU A 310 -7.83 -21.74 -3.34
C LEU A 310 -6.39 -22.00 -3.83
N PHE A 311 -5.41 -21.65 -3.02
CA PHE A 311 -3.99 -21.71 -3.38
C PHE A 311 -3.53 -23.09 -3.89
N PRO A 312 -3.88 -24.23 -3.26
CA PRO A 312 -3.47 -25.55 -3.77
C PRO A 312 -3.98 -25.84 -5.19
N HIS A 313 -5.18 -25.34 -5.55
CA HIS A 313 -5.73 -25.51 -6.89
C HIS A 313 -4.96 -24.67 -7.93
N LEU A 314 -4.61 -23.43 -7.58
CA LEU A 314 -3.80 -22.56 -8.45
C LEU A 314 -2.38 -23.13 -8.61
N PHE A 315 -1.77 -23.55 -7.53
CA PHE A 315 -0.45 -24.20 -7.54
C PHE A 315 -0.45 -25.45 -8.42
N SER A 316 -1.46 -26.33 -8.27
CA SER A 316 -1.63 -27.51 -9.11
C SER A 316 -1.86 -27.15 -10.59
N LEU A 317 -2.59 -26.08 -10.87
CA LEU A 317 -2.79 -25.57 -12.23
C LEU A 317 -1.45 -25.18 -12.85
N PHE A 318 -0.62 -24.38 -12.19
CA PHE A 318 0.66 -23.94 -12.75
C PHE A 318 1.66 -25.09 -12.90
N THR A 319 1.71 -26.01 -11.96
CA THR A 319 2.55 -27.21 -12.10
C THR A 319 2.08 -28.12 -13.24
N SER A 320 0.78 -28.26 -13.47
CA SER A 320 0.23 -29.00 -14.61
C SER A 320 0.48 -28.33 -15.97
N LEU A 321 0.65 -26.99 -15.98
CA LEU A 321 1.05 -26.21 -17.15
C LEU A 321 2.57 -26.27 -17.43
N GLY A 322 3.33 -27.03 -16.62
CA GLY A 322 4.76 -27.26 -16.85
C GLY A 322 5.70 -26.38 -16.03
N VAL A 323 5.20 -25.60 -15.05
CA VAL A 323 6.06 -24.87 -14.12
C VAL A 323 6.68 -25.86 -13.15
N SER A 324 8.00 -26.12 -13.30
CA SER A 324 8.72 -27.13 -12.53
C SER A 324 9.24 -26.61 -11.18
N SER A 325 9.43 -25.29 -11.04
CA SER A 325 9.87 -24.67 -9.79
C SER A 325 8.70 -24.45 -8.85
N PRO A 326 8.71 -24.97 -7.62
CA PRO A 326 7.69 -24.70 -6.60
C PRO A 326 7.59 -23.21 -6.25
N ASP A 327 8.72 -22.50 -6.19
CA ASP A 327 8.76 -21.07 -5.91
C ASP A 327 8.04 -20.29 -7.03
N ALA A 328 8.37 -20.59 -8.30
CA ALA A 328 7.70 -19.95 -9.44
C ALA A 328 6.19 -20.27 -9.49
N ALA A 329 5.78 -21.52 -9.18
CA ALA A 329 4.36 -21.87 -9.12
C ALA A 329 3.63 -21.11 -8.01
N THR A 330 4.28 -20.88 -6.87
CA THR A 330 3.78 -20.06 -5.77
C THR A 330 3.66 -18.59 -6.20
N GLU A 331 4.70 -18.01 -6.77
CA GLU A 331 4.70 -16.63 -7.25
C GLU A 331 3.61 -16.38 -8.31
N TYR A 332 3.43 -17.29 -9.27
CA TYR A 332 2.36 -17.19 -10.26
C TYR A 332 0.98 -17.28 -9.63
N SER A 333 0.79 -18.14 -8.62
CA SER A 333 -0.48 -18.28 -7.91
C SER A 333 -0.82 -16.99 -7.15
N TYR A 334 0.14 -16.42 -6.42
CA TYR A 334 -0.04 -15.15 -5.70
C TYR A 334 -0.18 -13.95 -6.66
N THR A 335 0.55 -13.94 -7.79
CA THR A 335 0.38 -12.92 -8.84
C THR A 335 -1.04 -12.92 -9.40
N LEU A 336 -1.57 -14.12 -9.70
CA LEU A 336 -2.94 -14.25 -10.19
C LEU A 336 -3.95 -13.79 -9.13
N GLY A 337 -3.72 -14.11 -7.86
CA GLY A 337 -4.53 -13.64 -6.74
C GLY A 337 -4.52 -12.12 -6.61
N LEU A 338 -3.35 -11.49 -6.62
CA LEU A 338 -3.18 -10.04 -6.53
C LEU A 338 -3.87 -9.32 -7.70
N VAL A 339 -3.57 -9.71 -8.94
CA VAL A 339 -4.16 -9.11 -10.14
C VAL A 339 -5.67 -9.38 -10.19
N GLY A 340 -6.10 -10.57 -9.80
CA GLY A 340 -7.50 -10.95 -9.69
C GLY A 340 -8.26 -10.07 -8.69
N MET A 341 -7.70 -9.80 -7.52
CA MET A 341 -8.32 -8.91 -6.54
C MET A 341 -8.42 -7.47 -7.03
N VAL A 342 -7.37 -6.94 -7.67
CA VAL A 342 -7.41 -5.61 -8.31
C VAL A 342 -8.50 -5.55 -9.39
N ALA A 343 -8.63 -6.61 -10.19
CA ALA A 343 -9.68 -6.70 -11.21
C ALA A 343 -11.08 -6.80 -10.59
N ILE A 344 -11.25 -7.51 -9.47
CA ILE A 344 -12.52 -7.59 -8.73
C ILE A 344 -12.91 -6.20 -8.23
N VAL A 345 -12.00 -5.46 -7.60
CA VAL A 345 -12.26 -4.09 -7.11
C VAL A 345 -12.67 -3.16 -8.26
N GLY A 346 -11.90 -3.14 -9.34
CA GLY A 346 -12.21 -2.35 -10.53
C GLY A 346 -13.54 -2.75 -11.19
N GLY A 347 -13.82 -4.05 -11.26
CA GLY A 347 -15.05 -4.62 -11.79
C GLY A 347 -16.28 -4.25 -10.94
N MET A 348 -16.20 -4.37 -9.63
CA MET A 348 -17.28 -3.97 -8.71
C MET A 348 -17.58 -2.47 -8.82
N TYR A 349 -16.55 -1.62 -8.87
CA TYR A 349 -16.72 -0.19 -9.12
C TYR A 349 -17.41 0.06 -10.47
N ARG A 350 -17.01 -0.65 -11.50
CA ARG A 350 -17.62 -0.58 -12.83
C ARG A 350 -19.09 -1.01 -12.83
N LEU A 351 -19.43 -2.07 -12.10
CA LEU A 351 -20.82 -2.52 -11.92
C LEU A 351 -21.68 -1.44 -11.23
N GLY A 352 -21.16 -0.79 -10.20
CA GLY A 352 -21.85 0.34 -9.54
C GLY A 352 -22.16 1.47 -10.51
N THR A 353 -21.18 1.88 -11.33
CA THR A 353 -21.37 2.96 -12.32
C THR A 353 -22.28 2.56 -13.49
N LEU A 354 -22.28 1.29 -13.91
CA LEU A 354 -23.23 0.75 -14.88
C LEU A 354 -24.66 0.78 -14.32
N GLY A 355 -24.83 0.42 -13.05
CA GLY A 355 -26.12 0.51 -12.38
C GLY A 355 -26.62 1.96 -12.29
N MET A 356 -25.76 2.92 -12.00
CA MET A 356 -26.12 4.36 -12.01
C MET A 356 -26.62 4.84 -13.38
N ARG A 357 -26.05 4.34 -14.49
CA ARG A 357 -26.48 4.65 -15.86
C ARG A 357 -27.96 4.28 -16.09
N SER A 358 -28.45 3.21 -15.44
CA SER A 358 -29.84 2.73 -15.62
C SER A 358 -30.92 3.74 -15.22
N ILE A 359 -30.57 4.81 -14.49
CA ILE A 359 -31.48 5.86 -14.06
C ILE A 359 -31.83 6.83 -15.19
N GLY A 360 -31.16 6.75 -16.35
CA GLY A 360 -31.62 7.44 -17.57
C GLY A 360 -31.34 8.94 -17.66
N ALA A 361 -30.35 9.46 -16.90
CA ALA A 361 -29.98 10.89 -16.94
C ALA A 361 -29.04 11.28 -18.09
N GLY A 362 -28.80 10.39 -19.06
CA GLY A 362 -27.98 10.66 -20.25
C GLY A 362 -26.48 10.56 -20.04
N TYR A 363 -25.99 10.15 -18.87
CA TYR A 363 -24.56 9.94 -18.62
C TYR A 363 -24.10 8.55 -19.04
N GLU A 364 -22.95 8.48 -19.72
CA GLU A 364 -22.30 7.20 -20.00
C GLU A 364 -21.60 6.65 -18.73
N ALA A 365 -21.56 5.31 -18.61
CA ALA A 365 -20.94 4.66 -17.43
C ALA A 365 -19.46 5.01 -17.25
N GLY A 366 -18.72 5.29 -18.35
CA GLY A 366 -17.34 5.77 -18.29
C GLY A 366 -17.22 7.17 -17.72
N ASP A 367 -18.18 8.07 -18.02
CA ASP A 367 -18.23 9.42 -17.44
C ASP A 367 -18.58 9.37 -15.96
N LEU A 368 -19.55 8.55 -15.59
CA LEU A 368 -19.88 8.32 -14.19
C LEU A 368 -18.68 7.77 -13.41
N ALA A 369 -17.98 6.80 -13.96
CA ALA A 369 -16.77 6.26 -13.33
C ALA A 369 -15.71 7.35 -13.08
N ARG A 370 -15.47 8.25 -14.02
CA ARG A 370 -14.56 9.38 -13.82
C ARG A 370 -15.07 10.35 -12.75
N ARG A 371 -16.34 10.70 -12.80
CA ARG A 371 -16.94 11.69 -11.89
C ARG A 371 -17.04 11.24 -10.44
N PHE A 372 -17.13 9.93 -10.21
CA PHE A 372 -17.24 9.32 -8.87
C PHE A 372 -15.93 8.70 -8.36
N ALA A 373 -14.83 8.70 -9.12
CA ALA A 373 -13.56 8.06 -8.72
C ALA A 373 -13.05 8.53 -7.34
N HIS A 374 -13.21 9.81 -7.00
CA HIS A 374 -12.80 10.40 -5.73
C HIS A 374 -13.49 9.76 -4.51
N THR A 375 -14.67 9.16 -4.69
CA THR A 375 -15.44 8.53 -3.60
C THR A 375 -14.78 7.25 -3.08
N LEU A 376 -13.84 6.68 -3.84
CA LEU A 376 -13.07 5.51 -3.44
C LEU A 376 -11.87 5.85 -2.53
N LEU A 377 -11.44 7.11 -2.47
CA LEU A 377 -10.25 7.48 -1.68
C LEU A 377 -10.44 7.25 -0.18
N PRO A 378 -11.59 7.61 0.46
CA PRO A 378 -11.81 7.28 1.86
C PRO A 378 -11.84 5.77 2.14
N ILE A 379 -12.32 4.98 1.18
CA ILE A 379 -12.33 3.52 1.28
C ILE A 379 -10.90 2.99 1.21
N SER A 380 -10.08 3.51 0.29
CA SER A 380 -8.69 3.09 0.14
C SER A 380 -7.87 3.29 1.42
N ILE A 381 -7.93 4.47 2.07
CA ILE A 381 -7.21 4.67 3.33
C ILE A 381 -7.79 3.86 4.49
N ALA A 382 -9.11 3.63 4.48
CA ALA A 382 -9.74 2.80 5.49
C ALA A 382 -9.20 1.37 5.47
N TYR A 383 -8.97 0.80 4.28
CA TYR A 383 -8.33 -0.50 4.13
C TYR A 383 -6.88 -0.49 4.61
N VAL A 384 -6.10 0.55 4.27
CA VAL A 384 -4.73 0.71 4.78
C VAL A 384 -4.70 0.75 6.32
N VAL A 385 -5.56 1.57 6.93
CA VAL A 385 -5.63 1.69 8.39
C VAL A 385 -6.12 0.39 9.01
N ALA A 386 -7.19 -0.19 8.49
CA ALA A 386 -7.76 -1.42 9.03
C ALA A 386 -6.76 -2.58 8.97
N HIS A 387 -6.01 -2.71 7.89
CA HIS A 387 -5.06 -3.81 7.71
C HIS A 387 -3.74 -3.59 8.45
N TYR A 388 -3.17 -2.39 8.36
CA TYR A 388 -1.81 -2.11 8.84
C TYR A 388 -1.75 -1.39 10.21
N PHE A 389 -2.86 -1.21 10.92
CA PHE A 389 -2.85 -0.57 12.25
C PHE A 389 -1.95 -1.32 13.24
N SER A 390 -2.07 -2.65 13.30
CA SER A 390 -1.22 -3.48 14.15
C SER A 390 0.26 -3.41 13.75
N LEU A 391 0.55 -3.38 12.45
CA LEU A 391 1.91 -3.20 11.94
C LEU A 391 2.52 -1.87 12.43
N LEU A 392 1.76 -0.77 12.32
CA LEU A 392 2.19 0.54 12.83
C LEU A 392 2.37 0.54 14.34
N ALA A 393 1.43 -0.05 15.09
CA ALA A 393 1.45 -0.03 16.56
C ALA A 393 2.58 -0.87 17.14
N PHE A 394 2.88 -2.03 16.55
CA PHE A 394 3.89 -2.96 17.08
C PHE A 394 5.24 -2.80 16.38
N SER A 395 5.30 -2.99 15.06
CA SER A 395 6.56 -2.91 14.31
C SER A 395 7.09 -1.47 14.19
N GLY A 396 6.21 -0.46 14.22
CA GLY A 396 6.60 0.95 14.25
C GLY A 396 7.48 1.31 15.46
N GLN A 397 7.28 0.64 16.60
CA GLN A 397 8.12 0.83 17.80
C GLN A 397 9.59 0.45 17.56
N SER A 398 9.86 -0.47 16.63
CA SER A 398 11.23 -0.87 16.29
C SER A 398 12.06 0.31 15.79
N MET A 399 11.45 1.35 15.25
CA MET A 399 12.15 2.57 14.87
C MET A 399 12.88 3.23 16.03
N ILE A 400 12.44 3.05 17.28
CA ILE A 400 13.06 3.65 18.47
C ILE A 400 14.49 3.13 18.65
N TYR A 401 14.73 1.84 18.51
CA TYR A 401 16.08 1.30 18.59
C TYR A 401 16.82 1.35 17.25
N LEU A 402 16.12 1.21 16.12
CA LEU A 402 16.74 1.22 14.79
C LEU A 402 17.31 2.60 14.42
N VAL A 403 16.74 3.71 14.86
CA VAL A 403 17.37 5.03 14.63
C VAL A 403 18.63 5.22 15.47
N SER A 404 18.77 4.51 16.60
CA SER A 404 19.98 4.51 17.42
C SER A 404 21.10 3.64 16.84
N ASP A 405 20.75 2.56 16.14
CA ASP A 405 21.69 1.67 15.44
C ASP A 405 21.14 1.32 14.05
N PRO A 406 21.16 2.25 13.11
CA PRO A 406 20.52 2.04 11.80
C PRO A 406 21.19 0.96 10.95
N LEU A 407 22.47 0.66 11.21
CA LEU A 407 23.25 -0.34 10.48
C LEU A 407 23.30 -1.71 11.17
N GLY A 408 22.85 -1.83 12.42
CA GLY A 408 22.99 -3.07 13.20
C GLY A 408 24.44 -3.40 13.57
N THR A 409 25.26 -2.38 13.82
CA THR A 409 26.70 -2.52 14.14
C THR A 409 27.01 -2.39 15.63
N GLY A 410 25.99 -2.25 16.48
CA GLY A 410 26.13 -2.05 17.90
C GLY A 410 26.25 -0.57 18.31
N ALA A 411 25.92 0.35 17.41
CA ALA A 411 25.85 1.78 17.72
C ALA A 411 24.72 2.09 18.71
N ASN A 412 24.88 3.18 19.45
CA ASN A 412 23.83 3.68 20.37
C ASN A 412 23.78 5.21 20.32
N ILE A 413 23.39 5.75 19.16
CA ILE A 413 23.47 7.19 18.84
C ILE A 413 22.59 8.02 19.78
N PHE A 414 21.38 7.51 20.07
CA PHE A 414 20.37 8.22 20.89
C PHE A 414 20.13 7.56 22.26
N GLY A 415 20.92 6.57 22.65
CA GLY A 415 20.73 5.86 23.94
C GLY A 415 19.58 4.85 23.95
N THR A 416 18.94 4.61 22.80
CA THR A 416 17.74 3.75 22.72
C THR A 416 17.99 2.39 22.04
N ALA A 417 19.24 2.01 21.77
CA ALA A 417 19.57 0.76 21.07
C ALA A 417 19.06 -0.52 21.79
N ASN A 418 18.87 -0.46 23.11
CA ASN A 418 18.35 -1.58 23.91
C ASN A 418 16.82 -1.52 24.13
N PHE A 419 16.12 -0.61 23.44
CA PHE A 419 14.67 -0.54 23.55
C PHE A 419 14.03 -1.82 23.03
N GLN A 420 13.07 -2.36 23.81
CA GLN A 420 12.30 -3.54 23.44
C GLN A 420 10.86 -3.11 23.10
N PRO A 421 10.34 -3.46 21.92
CA PRO A 421 8.95 -3.19 21.57
C PRO A 421 7.98 -3.79 22.59
N ASN A 422 7.03 -2.99 23.05
CA ASN A 422 5.98 -3.44 23.96
C ASN A 422 4.79 -3.99 23.16
N LEU A 423 4.65 -5.30 23.10
CA LEU A 423 3.55 -5.97 22.41
C LEU A 423 2.21 -5.85 23.15
N ALA A 424 2.21 -5.40 24.41
CA ALA A 424 1.00 -5.17 25.20
C ALA A 424 0.49 -3.72 25.14
N ILE A 425 1.09 -2.85 24.31
CA ILE A 425 0.70 -1.44 24.18
C ILE A 425 -0.75 -1.26 23.70
N VAL A 426 -1.22 -2.20 22.90
CA VAL A 426 -2.57 -2.23 22.34
C VAL A 426 -3.13 -3.64 22.49
N THR A 427 -4.33 -3.76 23.07
CA THR A 427 -5.01 -5.05 23.17
C THR A 427 -5.63 -5.46 21.83
N GLY A 428 -5.83 -6.77 21.60
CA GLY A 428 -6.50 -7.28 20.40
C GLY A 428 -7.87 -6.64 20.16
N ASN A 429 -8.65 -6.42 21.22
CA ASN A 429 -9.94 -5.74 21.11
C ASN A 429 -9.81 -4.31 20.57
N VAL A 430 -8.79 -3.56 21.00
CA VAL A 430 -8.55 -2.20 20.47
C VAL A 430 -8.15 -2.25 19.02
N VAL A 431 -7.28 -3.19 18.61
CA VAL A 431 -6.94 -3.41 17.20
C VAL A 431 -8.21 -3.63 16.38
N TRP A 432 -9.06 -4.54 16.83
CA TRP A 432 -10.32 -4.87 16.16
C TRP A 432 -11.27 -3.68 16.05
N TYR A 433 -11.48 -2.92 17.12
CA TYR A 433 -12.33 -1.72 17.07
C TYR A 433 -11.79 -0.64 16.13
N VAL A 434 -10.47 -0.46 16.07
CA VAL A 434 -9.84 0.48 15.13
C VAL A 434 -10.06 0.03 13.69
N GLN A 435 -9.88 -1.27 13.41
CA GLN A 435 -10.08 -1.84 12.08
C GLN A 435 -11.52 -1.66 11.59
N VAL A 436 -12.50 -2.08 12.39
CA VAL A 436 -13.92 -1.92 12.06
C VAL A 436 -14.32 -0.45 11.96
N GLY A 437 -13.86 0.37 12.90
CA GLY A 437 -14.11 1.81 12.90
C GLY A 437 -13.56 2.49 11.65
N ALA A 438 -12.33 2.15 11.23
CA ALA A 438 -11.73 2.67 10.01
C ALA A 438 -12.55 2.31 8.77
N LEU A 439 -12.97 1.04 8.64
CA LEU A 439 -13.80 0.59 7.52
C LEU A 439 -15.14 1.34 7.46
N ILE A 440 -15.81 1.47 8.60
CA ILE A 440 -17.08 2.22 8.69
C ILE A 440 -16.87 3.69 8.27
N VAL A 441 -15.90 4.37 8.86
CA VAL A 441 -15.62 5.80 8.57
C VAL A 441 -15.27 6.00 7.09
N GLY A 442 -14.44 5.12 6.52
CA GLY A 442 -14.07 5.20 5.11
C GLY A 442 -15.25 5.02 4.17
N HIS A 443 -16.11 4.05 4.43
CA HIS A 443 -17.30 3.80 3.61
C HIS A 443 -18.37 4.90 3.75
N VAL A 444 -18.60 5.39 4.96
CA VAL A 444 -19.50 6.55 5.19
C VAL A 444 -18.95 7.80 4.52
N GLY A 445 -17.62 8.02 4.59
CA GLY A 445 -16.95 9.11 3.87
C GLY A 445 -17.10 9.01 2.35
N GLY A 446 -16.93 7.81 1.80
CA GLY A 446 -17.17 7.53 0.38
C GLY A 446 -18.63 7.78 -0.02
N LEU A 447 -19.57 7.35 0.81
CA LEU A 447 -20.99 7.54 0.60
C LEU A 447 -21.38 9.03 0.63
N MET A 448 -20.80 9.81 1.57
CA MET A 448 -20.98 11.25 1.67
C MET A 448 -20.51 11.96 0.40
N LEU A 449 -19.31 11.65 -0.08
CA LEU A 449 -18.76 12.19 -1.32
C LEU A 449 -19.60 11.80 -2.55
N ALA A 450 -20.09 10.56 -2.59
CA ALA A 450 -20.93 10.07 -3.68
C ALA A 450 -22.29 10.79 -3.69
N HIS A 451 -22.91 11.00 -2.53
CA HIS A 451 -24.17 11.71 -2.39
C HIS A 451 -24.05 13.17 -2.83
N ASP A 452 -23.04 13.87 -2.34
CA ASP A 452 -22.80 15.27 -2.71
C ASP A 452 -22.55 15.43 -4.22
N ARG A 453 -21.71 14.55 -4.82
CA ARG A 453 -21.47 14.54 -6.27
C ARG A 453 -22.73 14.23 -7.08
N ALA A 454 -23.58 13.32 -6.63
CA ALA A 454 -24.83 13.02 -7.31
C ALA A 454 -25.76 14.25 -7.33
N LEU A 455 -25.84 15.00 -6.24
CA LEU A 455 -26.64 16.22 -6.17
C LEU A 455 -26.16 17.33 -7.12
N THR A 456 -24.86 17.35 -7.50
CA THR A 456 -24.35 18.27 -8.52
C THR A 456 -24.68 17.82 -9.95
N LEU A 457 -24.87 16.51 -10.18
CA LEU A 457 -25.06 15.94 -11.52
C LEU A 457 -26.52 15.82 -11.93
N TYR A 458 -27.41 15.50 -10.99
CA TYR A 458 -28.82 15.24 -11.26
C TYR A 458 -29.68 16.45 -10.88
N ARG A 459 -30.56 16.87 -11.79
CA ARG A 459 -31.45 18.06 -11.58
C ARG A 459 -32.42 17.88 -10.41
N ARG A 460 -32.82 16.63 -10.11
CA ARG A 460 -33.78 16.34 -9.03
C ARG A 460 -33.07 15.50 -7.96
N ALA A 461 -33.23 15.89 -6.70
CA ALA A 461 -32.66 15.16 -5.56
C ALA A 461 -33.10 13.68 -5.53
N ARG A 462 -34.35 13.38 -5.96
CA ARG A 462 -34.89 12.03 -6.06
C ARG A 462 -34.07 11.16 -7.06
N ASP A 463 -33.68 11.73 -8.20
CA ASP A 463 -32.90 11.00 -9.22
C ASP A 463 -31.47 10.82 -8.75
N ALA A 464 -30.90 11.83 -8.07
CA ALA A 464 -29.62 11.74 -7.39
C ALA A 464 -29.60 10.59 -6.37
N THR A 465 -30.61 10.50 -5.50
CA THR A 465 -30.70 9.41 -4.51
C THR A 465 -30.88 8.05 -5.17
N ARG A 466 -31.72 7.93 -6.19
CA ARG A 466 -31.97 6.68 -6.92
C ARG A 466 -30.69 6.17 -7.63
N SER A 467 -29.90 7.07 -8.20
CA SER A 467 -28.66 6.69 -8.88
C SER A 467 -27.66 6.01 -7.96
N GLN A 468 -27.74 6.29 -6.66
CA GLN A 468 -26.81 5.76 -5.67
C GLN A 468 -27.22 4.41 -5.07
N TYR A 469 -28.42 3.89 -5.33
CA TYR A 469 -28.83 2.58 -4.81
C TYR A 469 -27.89 1.46 -5.27
N TRP A 470 -27.48 1.47 -6.53
CA TRP A 470 -26.51 0.50 -7.05
C TRP A 470 -25.13 0.64 -6.42
N MET A 471 -24.68 1.88 -6.23
CA MET A 471 -23.40 2.14 -5.56
C MET A 471 -23.47 1.71 -4.10
N LEU A 472 -24.57 1.99 -3.40
CA LEU A 472 -24.78 1.52 -2.02
C LEU A 472 -24.76 -0.01 -1.94
N THR A 473 -25.45 -0.70 -2.85
CA THR A 473 -25.47 -2.18 -2.89
C THR A 473 -24.06 -2.73 -3.07
N VAL A 474 -23.29 -2.17 -4.01
CA VAL A 474 -21.89 -2.58 -4.24
C VAL A 474 -21.03 -2.27 -3.01
N MET A 475 -21.22 -1.10 -2.37
CA MET A 475 -20.48 -0.74 -1.16
C MET A 475 -20.79 -1.68 0.01
N VAL A 476 -22.06 -1.99 0.25
CA VAL A 476 -22.47 -2.94 1.31
C VAL A 476 -21.85 -4.31 1.05
N ALA A 477 -21.94 -4.81 -0.19
CA ALA A 477 -21.34 -6.09 -0.55
C ALA A 477 -19.82 -6.10 -0.35
N PHE A 478 -19.14 -5.02 -0.75
CA PHE A 478 -17.69 -4.91 -0.64
C PHE A 478 -17.23 -4.76 0.82
N THR A 479 -17.98 -4.00 1.63
CA THR A 479 -17.68 -3.85 3.06
C THR A 479 -17.90 -5.18 3.81
N SER A 480 -18.99 -5.86 3.49
CA SER A 480 -19.27 -7.19 4.09
C SER A 480 -18.20 -8.20 3.70
N LEU A 481 -17.73 -8.17 2.44
CA LEU A 481 -16.62 -9.00 1.99
C LEU A 481 -15.31 -8.66 2.74
N GLY A 482 -14.99 -7.37 2.88
CA GLY A 482 -13.80 -6.91 3.59
C GLY A 482 -13.80 -7.33 5.08
N LEU A 483 -14.92 -7.18 5.76
CA LEU A 483 -15.07 -7.64 7.16
C LEU A 483 -14.99 -9.15 7.28
N TRP A 484 -15.59 -9.89 6.32
CA TRP A 484 -15.49 -11.34 6.29
C TRP A 484 -14.06 -11.82 6.05
N ILE A 485 -13.31 -11.19 5.12
CA ILE A 485 -11.87 -11.46 4.93
C ILE A 485 -11.12 -11.21 6.25
N LEU A 486 -11.38 -10.08 6.90
CA LEU A 486 -10.71 -9.70 8.14
C LEU A 486 -10.99 -10.71 9.28
N SER A 487 -12.20 -11.22 9.37
CA SER A 487 -12.60 -12.22 10.37
C SER A 487 -12.08 -13.62 10.06
N SER A 488 -11.84 -13.95 8.80
CA SER A 488 -11.36 -15.27 8.38
C SER A 488 -9.85 -15.48 8.52
N THR A 489 -9.12 -14.46 8.94
CA THR A 489 -7.66 -14.50 9.18
C THR A 489 -7.28 -14.92 10.61
N GLN A 490 -8.25 -15.38 11.41
CA GLN A 490 -8.07 -15.72 12.84
C GLN A 490 -7.94 -17.23 13.06
#